data_496661fe01ae88db526e0c339ed15a7f
#
_entry.id   496661fe01ae88db526e0c339ed15a7f
#
_cell.length_a   1.000
_cell.length_b   1.000
_cell.length_c   1.000
_cell.angle_alpha   90.00
_cell.angle_beta   90.00
_cell.angle_gamma   90.00
#
_symmetry.space_group_name_H-M   'P 1'
#
loop_
_entity.id
_entity.type
_entity.pdbx_description
1 polymer ?
#
loop_
_entity_poly.entity_id
_entity_poly.type
_entity_poly.pdbx_seq_one_letter_code
_entity_poly.pdbx_strand_id
1 'polypeptide(L)'
;MNLTAKLANRPDDHGLREGYLLLADISGYTAFLTGTELEHAHEIIGELTTLIRERLEPPMRFVKLEGDAVFCYAETGTFREGERLVELIEACYCDFANRVVDMTRATTCRCGACAAISSLGLKFITHHGSYVV
;
A
#
# COMPACT_ATOMS: atom_id res chain seq x y z
N MET A 1 37.02 13.92 0.97
CA MET A 1 36.06 14.00 2.07
C MET A 1 34.74 14.52 1.53
N ASN A 2 33.72 13.70 1.61
CA ASN A 2 32.42 14.07 1.07
C ASN A 2 31.65 14.89 2.13
N LEU A 3 31.47 16.18 1.90
CA LEU A 3 30.73 17.10 2.79
C LEU A 3 29.29 16.64 3.03
N THR A 4 28.70 15.92 2.06
CA THR A 4 27.34 15.38 2.16
C THR A 4 27.23 14.26 3.23
N ALA A 5 28.27 13.44 3.39
CA ALA A 5 28.31 12.41 4.44
C ALA A 5 28.42 13.02 5.85
N LYS A 6 29.03 14.20 5.96
CA LYS A 6 29.18 14.92 7.23
C LYS A 6 27.91 15.64 7.66
N LEU A 7 27.05 15.98 6.70
CA LEU A 7 25.74 16.60 6.97
C LEU A 7 24.69 15.58 7.39
N ALA A 8 24.80 14.32 6.92
CA ALA A 8 23.88 13.26 7.25
C ALA A 8 23.98 12.76 8.71
N ASN A 9 25.02 13.15 9.44
CA ASN A 9 25.30 12.70 10.80
C ASN A 9 25.26 13.83 11.84
N ARG A 10 24.56 14.93 11.57
CA ARG A 10 24.36 15.98 12.57
C ARG A 10 23.32 15.56 13.59
N PRO A 11 23.64 15.66 14.89
CA PRO A 11 22.67 15.34 15.95
C PRO A 11 21.43 16.25 15.95
N ASP A 12 21.45 17.31 15.17
CA ASP A 12 20.37 18.32 15.10
C ASP A 12 19.41 18.07 13.93
N ASP A 13 19.52 16.94 13.22
CA ASP A 13 18.76 16.67 12.00
C ASP A 13 17.28 16.29 12.29
N HIS A 14 16.85 16.40 13.54
CA HIS A 14 15.45 16.17 13.99
C HIS A 14 14.74 14.97 13.34
N GLY A 15 15.49 13.98 12.89
CA GLY A 15 14.94 12.85 12.17
C GLY A 15 14.48 13.16 10.74
N LEU A 16 14.89 14.30 10.18
CA LEU A 16 14.57 14.67 8.79
C LEU A 16 15.24 13.70 7.83
N ARG A 17 14.44 13.12 6.96
CA ARG A 17 14.88 12.17 5.94
C ARG A 17 14.32 12.57 4.58
N GLU A 18 14.93 12.03 3.55
CA GLU A 18 14.45 12.20 2.18
C GLU A 18 14.16 10.83 1.58
N GLY A 19 13.05 10.72 0.91
CA GLY A 19 12.67 9.47 0.29
C GLY A 19 11.28 9.48 -0.32
N TYR A 20 10.73 8.29 -0.42
CA TYR A 20 9.45 8.03 -1.05
C TYR A 20 8.38 7.77 -0.01
N LEU A 21 7.24 8.44 -0.17
CA LEU A 21 6.01 8.14 0.55
C LEU A 21 5.06 7.47 -0.42
N LEU A 22 4.39 6.42 0.03
CA LEU A 22 3.46 5.65 -0.79
C LEU A 22 2.20 5.36 0.00
N LEU A 23 1.07 5.65 -0.62
CA LEU A 23 -0.24 5.29 -0.14
C LEU A 23 -0.89 4.35 -1.15
N ALA A 24 -1.23 3.13 -0.72
CA ALA A 24 -1.97 2.15 -1.52
C ALA A 24 -3.39 2.08 -0.99
N ASP A 25 -4.35 2.56 -1.77
CA ASP A 25 -5.73 2.76 -1.37
C ASP A 25 -6.68 1.87 -2.17
N ILE A 26 -7.48 1.08 -1.47
CA ILE A 26 -8.49 0.23 -2.11
C ILE A 26 -9.64 1.11 -2.58
N SER A 27 -9.84 1.20 -3.87
CA SER A 27 -10.94 1.95 -4.48
C SER A 27 -12.24 1.12 -4.47
N GLY A 28 -13.36 1.82 -4.34
CA GLY A 28 -14.67 1.17 -4.23
C GLY A 28 -15.04 0.73 -2.82
N TYR A 29 -14.19 0.99 -1.83
CA TYR A 29 -14.34 0.54 -0.45
C TYR A 29 -15.62 1.07 0.22
N THR A 30 -15.91 2.35 0.08
CA THR A 30 -17.09 2.97 0.72
C THR A 30 -18.40 2.35 0.21
N ALA A 31 -18.51 2.20 -1.10
CA ALA A 31 -19.69 1.56 -1.72
C ALA A 31 -19.79 0.07 -1.32
N PHE A 32 -18.63 -0.60 -1.20
CA PHE A 32 -18.53 -1.98 -0.75
C PHE A 32 -19.06 -2.14 0.67
N LEU A 33 -18.65 -1.27 1.61
CA LEU A 33 -19.10 -1.32 3.00
C LEU A 33 -20.58 -1.02 3.17
N THR A 34 -21.13 -0.04 2.45
CA THR A 34 -22.51 0.42 2.63
C THR A 34 -23.55 -0.56 2.08
N GLY A 35 -23.20 -1.41 1.14
CA GLY A 35 -24.11 -2.35 0.50
C GLY A 35 -24.02 -3.78 1.04
N THR A 36 -23.26 -4.06 2.10
CA THR A 36 -22.82 -5.41 2.39
C THR A 36 -22.93 -5.83 3.85
N GLU A 37 -22.86 -7.13 4.08
CA GLU A 37 -22.67 -7.71 5.40
C GLU A 37 -21.29 -7.36 5.93
N LEU A 38 -21.27 -6.61 7.02
CA LEU A 38 -20.08 -5.99 7.57
C LEU A 38 -18.97 -7.00 7.91
N GLU A 39 -19.34 -8.16 8.45
CA GLU A 39 -18.39 -9.20 8.82
C GLU A 39 -17.59 -9.71 7.63
N HIS A 40 -18.27 -10.09 6.54
CA HIS A 40 -17.61 -10.55 5.32
C HIS A 40 -16.81 -9.43 4.65
N ALA A 41 -17.32 -8.20 4.67
CA ALA A 41 -16.59 -7.04 4.15
C ALA A 41 -15.24 -6.85 4.88
N HIS A 42 -15.23 -6.95 6.20
CA HIS A 42 -13.99 -6.87 6.98
C HIS A 42 -13.00 -7.97 6.67
N GLU A 43 -13.47 -9.19 6.50
CA GLU A 43 -12.59 -10.33 6.12
C GLU A 43 -11.95 -10.10 4.76
N ILE A 44 -12.72 -9.68 3.78
CA ILE A 44 -12.25 -9.43 2.42
C ILE A 44 -11.22 -8.29 2.39
N ILE A 45 -11.54 -7.17 3.00
CA ILE A 45 -10.64 -6.01 3.06
C ILE A 45 -9.39 -6.35 3.88
N GLY A 46 -9.52 -7.08 4.97
CA GLY A 46 -8.39 -7.53 5.78
C GLY A 46 -7.42 -8.42 4.99
N GLU A 47 -7.93 -9.34 4.19
CA GLU A 47 -7.10 -10.18 3.32
C GLU A 47 -6.37 -9.34 2.25
N LEU A 48 -7.06 -8.40 1.62
CA LEU A 48 -6.48 -7.55 0.58
C LEU A 48 -5.44 -6.58 1.14
N THR A 49 -5.70 -5.97 2.30
CA THR A 49 -4.72 -5.08 2.95
C THR A 49 -3.48 -5.83 3.41
N THR A 50 -3.63 -7.04 3.89
CA THR A 50 -2.51 -7.92 4.24
C THR A 50 -1.66 -8.24 3.02
N LEU A 51 -2.28 -8.57 1.89
CA LEU A 51 -1.58 -8.82 0.64
C LEU A 51 -0.78 -7.58 0.20
N ILE A 52 -1.40 -6.41 0.21
CA ILE A 52 -0.74 -5.15 -0.16
C ILE A 52 0.49 -4.93 0.72
N ARG A 53 0.33 -5.05 2.02
CA ARG A 53 1.43 -4.88 2.97
C ARG A 53 2.56 -5.87 2.71
N GLU A 54 2.26 -7.13 2.54
CA GLU A 54 3.26 -8.19 2.28
C GLU A 54 4.01 -7.97 0.96
N ARG A 55 3.37 -7.36 -0.04
CA ARG A 55 4.02 -7.06 -1.32
C ARG A 55 4.88 -5.80 -1.28
N LEU A 56 4.53 -4.84 -0.44
CA LEU A 56 5.27 -3.59 -0.32
C LEU A 56 6.41 -3.66 0.71
N GLU A 57 6.26 -4.42 1.76
CA GLU A 57 7.26 -4.58 2.83
C GLU A 57 7.90 -5.97 2.81
N PRO A 58 9.23 -6.15 2.61
CA PRO A 58 10.15 -5.13 2.13
C PRO A 58 9.98 -4.84 0.63
N PRO A 59 10.58 -3.83 0.02
CA PRO A 59 11.59 -2.90 0.55
C PRO A 59 11.03 -1.64 1.22
N MET A 60 9.73 -1.36 1.05
CA MET A 60 9.09 -0.25 1.77
C MET A 60 8.96 -0.59 3.26
N ARG A 61 8.87 0.44 4.09
CA ARG A 61 8.55 0.30 5.51
C ARG A 61 7.10 0.67 5.75
N PHE A 62 6.36 -0.24 6.32
CA PHE A 62 4.99 -0.01 6.72
C PHE A 62 4.92 0.98 7.89
N VAL A 63 4.01 1.94 7.81
CA VAL A 63 3.76 2.92 8.87
C VAL A 63 2.46 2.60 9.60
N LYS A 64 1.36 2.62 8.87
CA LYS A 64 0.02 2.44 9.43
C LYS A 64 -1.01 2.15 8.35
N LEU A 65 -2.17 1.72 8.80
CA LEU A 65 -3.37 1.71 7.98
C LEU A 65 -4.13 3.03 8.18
N GLU A 66 -4.54 3.64 7.09
CA GLU A 66 -5.46 4.77 7.07
C GLU A 66 -6.78 4.28 6.46
N GLY A 67 -7.68 3.76 7.32
CA GLY A 67 -8.89 3.11 6.87
C GLY A 67 -8.58 1.87 6.04
N ASP A 68 -8.82 1.94 4.76
CA ASP A 68 -8.56 0.91 3.75
C ASP A 68 -7.26 1.14 2.97
N ALA A 69 -6.44 2.10 3.39
CA ALA A 69 -5.19 2.43 2.73
C ALA A 69 -3.98 1.98 3.54
N VAL A 70 -2.97 1.46 2.85
CA VAL A 70 -1.67 1.07 3.41
C VAL A 70 -0.70 2.21 3.17
N PHE A 71 -0.16 2.78 4.24
CA PHE A 71 0.82 3.85 4.18
C PHE A 71 2.21 3.33 4.47
N CYS A 72 3.13 3.56 3.55
CA CYS A 72 4.51 3.11 3.59
C CYS A 72 5.48 4.24 3.24
N TYR A 73 6.73 4.07 3.63
CA TYR A 73 7.81 4.96 3.22
C TYR A 73 9.09 4.17 2.91
N ALA A 74 9.99 4.79 2.19
CA ALA A 74 11.34 4.27 1.96
C ALA A 74 12.32 5.44 1.76
N GLU A 75 13.52 5.33 2.32
CA GLU A 75 14.58 6.31 2.08
C GLU A 75 15.03 6.27 0.61
N THR A 76 15.50 7.40 0.09
CA THR A 76 15.91 7.55 -1.32
C THR A 76 16.87 6.43 -1.76
N GLY A 77 17.82 6.03 -0.90
CA GLY A 77 18.80 5.00 -1.22
C GLY A 77 18.23 3.58 -1.33
N THR A 78 16.98 3.35 -0.92
CA THR A 78 16.33 2.04 -1.01
C THR A 78 16.14 1.59 -2.46
N PHE A 79 15.83 2.54 -3.34
CA PHE A 79 15.68 2.29 -4.77
C PHE A 79 16.80 2.99 -5.52
N ARG A 80 17.57 2.24 -6.31
CA ARG A 80 18.64 2.80 -7.15
C ARG A 80 18.09 3.77 -8.20
N GLU A 81 16.91 3.45 -8.71
CA GLU A 81 16.21 4.19 -9.75
C GLU A 81 14.73 4.22 -9.43
N GLY A 82 14.04 5.29 -9.81
CA GLY A 82 12.58 5.41 -9.63
C GLY A 82 11.79 4.29 -10.32
N GLU A 83 12.37 3.70 -11.36
CA GLU A 83 11.78 2.56 -12.06
C GLU A 83 11.55 1.34 -11.14
N ARG A 84 12.42 1.13 -10.15
CA ARG A 84 12.25 0.05 -9.16
C ARG A 84 11.01 0.22 -8.32
N LEU A 85 10.69 1.46 -7.95
CA LEU A 85 9.45 1.76 -7.24
C LEU A 85 8.23 1.48 -8.11
N VAL A 86 8.29 1.87 -9.38
CA VAL A 86 7.21 1.60 -10.35
C VAL A 86 7.01 0.10 -10.54
N GLU A 87 8.08 -0.67 -10.69
CA GLU A 87 8.02 -2.13 -10.79
C GLU A 87 7.36 -2.76 -9.55
N LEU A 88 7.71 -2.27 -8.35
CA LEU A 88 7.10 -2.74 -7.11
C LEU A 88 5.59 -2.45 -7.08
N ILE A 89 5.19 -1.26 -7.49
CA ILE A 89 3.78 -0.85 -7.58
C ILE A 89 3.03 -1.73 -8.57
N GLU A 90 3.58 -1.95 -9.75
CA GLU A 90 2.97 -2.79 -10.78
C GLU A 90 2.80 -4.23 -10.31
N ALA A 91 3.82 -4.80 -9.66
CA ALA A 91 3.76 -6.15 -9.12
C ALA A 91 2.67 -6.27 -8.03
N CYS A 92 2.61 -5.31 -7.13
CA CYS A 92 1.57 -5.25 -6.10
C CYS A 92 0.18 -5.13 -6.70
N TYR A 93 0.01 -4.27 -7.69
CA TYR A 93 -1.25 -4.09 -8.42
C TYR A 93 -1.70 -5.39 -9.09
N CYS A 94 -0.81 -6.07 -9.79
CA CYS A 94 -1.12 -7.34 -10.47
C CYS A 94 -1.53 -8.42 -9.47
N ASP A 95 -0.82 -8.54 -8.36
CA ASP A 95 -1.15 -9.51 -7.32
C ASP A 95 -2.50 -9.22 -6.67
N PHE A 96 -2.79 -7.94 -6.42
CA PHE A 96 -4.09 -7.52 -5.93
C PHE A 96 -5.22 -7.87 -6.93
N ALA A 97 -5.04 -7.52 -8.18
CA ALA A 97 -6.04 -7.79 -9.23
C ALA A 97 -6.30 -9.30 -9.38
N ASN A 98 -5.25 -10.10 -9.37
CA ASN A 98 -5.35 -11.57 -9.44
C ASN A 98 -6.09 -12.13 -8.21
N ARG A 99 -5.80 -11.60 -7.03
CA ARG A 99 -6.47 -12.03 -5.81
C ARG A 99 -7.97 -11.70 -5.85
N VAL A 100 -8.34 -10.53 -6.33
CA VAL A 100 -9.76 -10.14 -6.51
C VAL A 100 -10.46 -11.12 -7.46
N VAL A 101 -9.83 -11.47 -8.57
CA VAL A 101 -10.38 -12.47 -9.50
C VAL A 101 -10.54 -13.82 -8.83
N ASP A 102 -9.53 -14.30 -8.11
CA ASP A 102 -9.56 -15.58 -7.42
C ASP A 102 -10.66 -15.62 -6.35
N MET A 103 -10.78 -14.57 -5.56
CA MET A 103 -11.84 -14.44 -4.55
C MET A 103 -13.23 -14.45 -5.17
N THR A 104 -13.41 -13.74 -6.28
CA THR A 104 -14.68 -13.69 -7.02
C THR A 104 -15.08 -15.08 -7.53
N ARG A 105 -14.10 -15.85 -8.01
CA ARG A 105 -14.35 -17.20 -8.55
C ARG A 105 -14.55 -18.23 -7.44
N ALA A 106 -13.86 -18.10 -6.33
CA ALA A 106 -13.87 -19.08 -5.24
C ALA A 106 -15.09 -18.95 -4.32
N THR A 107 -15.69 -17.75 -4.25
CA THR A 107 -16.81 -17.55 -3.32
C THR A 107 -18.07 -18.23 -3.79
N THR A 108 -18.72 -18.94 -2.87
CA THR A 108 -20.08 -19.51 -3.05
C THR A 108 -21.12 -18.69 -2.29
N CYS A 109 -20.66 -17.73 -1.48
CA CYS A 109 -21.54 -16.86 -0.71
C CYS A 109 -22.23 -15.84 -1.63
N ARG A 110 -23.53 -15.64 -1.41
CA ARG A 110 -24.37 -14.71 -2.19
C ARG A 110 -24.63 -13.40 -1.45
N CYS A 111 -23.94 -13.12 -0.35
CA CYS A 111 -24.10 -11.83 0.35
C CYS A 111 -23.62 -10.66 -0.53
N GLY A 112 -24.05 -9.45 -0.20
CA GLY A 112 -23.68 -8.25 -0.96
C GLY A 112 -22.18 -8.01 -1.00
N ALA A 113 -21.44 -8.31 0.08
CA ALA A 113 -19.99 -8.21 0.13
C ALA A 113 -19.33 -9.12 -0.91
N CYS A 114 -19.69 -10.40 -0.88
CA CYS A 114 -19.10 -11.38 -1.80
C CYS A 114 -19.46 -11.08 -3.27
N ALA A 115 -20.67 -10.61 -3.53
CA ALA A 115 -21.09 -10.20 -4.86
C ALA A 115 -20.36 -8.95 -5.39
N ALA A 116 -19.90 -8.08 -4.49
CA ALA A 116 -19.28 -6.82 -4.83
C ALA A 116 -17.73 -6.88 -4.89
N ILE A 117 -17.10 -8.03 -4.61
CA ILE A 117 -15.63 -8.18 -4.62
C ILE A 117 -15.02 -7.68 -5.93
N SER A 118 -15.62 -8.01 -7.06
CA SER A 118 -15.11 -7.64 -8.38
C SER A 118 -15.09 -6.13 -8.65
N SER A 119 -15.80 -5.34 -7.84
CA SER A 119 -15.81 -3.87 -7.96
C SER A 119 -14.64 -3.19 -7.24
N LEU A 120 -13.86 -3.93 -6.45
CA LEU A 120 -12.73 -3.40 -5.72
C LEU A 120 -11.54 -3.21 -6.66
N GLY A 121 -10.91 -2.05 -6.56
CA GLY A 121 -9.69 -1.72 -7.28
C GLY A 121 -8.61 -1.20 -6.34
N LEU A 122 -7.43 -0.90 -6.87
CA LEU A 122 -6.30 -0.41 -6.10
C LEU A 122 -5.72 0.84 -6.76
N LYS A 123 -5.54 1.88 -5.98
CA LYS A 123 -4.96 3.14 -6.40
C LYS A 123 -3.72 3.43 -5.59
N PHE A 124 -2.68 3.90 -6.24
CA PHE A 124 -1.43 4.29 -5.59
C PHE A 124 -1.21 5.79 -5.70
N ILE A 125 -0.77 6.38 -4.60
CA ILE A 125 -0.30 7.77 -4.56
C ILE A 125 1.13 7.73 -4.04
N THR A 126 2.05 8.34 -4.78
CA THR A 126 3.46 8.41 -4.42
C THR A 126 3.93 9.85 -4.38
N HIS A 127 4.84 10.13 -3.47
CA HIS A 127 5.50 11.42 -3.35
C HIS A 127 6.95 11.19 -2.96
N HIS A 128 7.86 11.94 -3.59
CA HIS A 128 9.26 11.98 -3.19
C HIS A 128 9.55 13.34 -2.56
N GLY A 129 10.13 13.34 -1.38
CA GLY A 129 10.44 14.56 -0.66
C GLY A 129 11.02 14.30 0.72
N SER A 130 11.06 15.36 1.50
CA SER A 130 11.54 15.30 2.88
C SER A 130 10.41 14.95 3.85
N TYR A 131 10.73 14.13 4.84
CA TYR A 131 9.79 13.70 5.87
C TYR A 131 10.50 13.48 7.21
N VAL A 132 9.71 13.43 8.27
CA VAL A 132 10.19 13.13 9.63
C VAL A 132 9.56 11.82 10.08
N VAL A 133 10.37 10.99 10.68
CA VAL A 133 9.93 9.70 11.23
C VAL A 133 9.70 9.83 12.73
#